data_80559d96c41f973920327b770b726980
#
_entry.id   80559d96c41f973920327b770b726980
#
_cell.length_a   1.000
_cell.length_b   1.000
_cell.length_c   1.000
_cell.angle_alpha   90.00
_cell.angle_beta   90.00
_cell.angle_gamma   90.00
#
_symmetry.space_group_name_H-M   'P 1'
#
loop_
_entity.id
_entity.type
_entity.pdbx_description
1 polymer ?
#
loop_
_entity_poly.entity_id
_entity_poly.type
_entity_poly.pdbx_seq_one_letter_code
_entity_poly.pdbx_strand_id
1 'polypeptide(L)'
;MTQHAGLSAERWSRFDREDQVLMVANEMHRAGKLAPTDADGRRRAYERVLRLVDLTVQVQARPAFRREFLRWRDLIAELYLRADPDPAAHRAALRALLLLTPRSARQVPLLAVDRQ
;
A
#
# COMPACT_ATOMS: atom_id res chain seq x y z
N MET A 1 5.10 -11.51 15.48
CA MET A 1 3.89 -10.66 15.51
C MET A 1 4.08 -9.48 14.55
N THR A 2 3.11 -9.19 13.75
CA THR A 2 3.18 -8.02 12.86
C THR A 2 2.93 -6.74 13.64
N GLN A 3 3.44 -5.62 13.14
CA GLN A 3 3.24 -4.34 13.79
C GLN A 3 1.78 -3.87 13.79
N HIS A 4 0.92 -4.52 13.00
CA HIS A 4 -0.51 -4.18 12.91
C HIS A 4 -1.39 -5.20 13.62
N ALA A 5 -0.81 -6.11 14.43
CA ALA A 5 -1.56 -7.20 15.03
C ALA A 5 -2.72 -6.74 15.90
N GLY A 6 -2.60 -5.59 16.59
CA GLY A 6 -3.65 -5.04 17.43
C GLY A 6 -4.56 -4.02 16.75
N LEU A 7 -4.36 -3.78 15.44
CA LEU A 7 -5.11 -2.75 14.74
C LEU A 7 -6.50 -3.28 14.37
N SER A 8 -7.54 -2.58 14.78
CA SER A 8 -8.93 -2.89 14.48
C SER A 8 -9.51 -1.88 13.50
N ALA A 9 -10.64 -2.22 12.89
CA ALA A 9 -11.37 -1.30 12.02
C ALA A 9 -11.73 -0.01 12.77
N GLU A 10 -12.14 -0.12 14.04
CA GLU A 10 -12.48 1.05 14.84
C GLU A 10 -11.30 1.99 15.01
N ARG A 11 -10.13 1.45 15.37
CA ARG A 11 -8.91 2.26 15.53
C ARG A 11 -8.46 2.84 14.20
N TRP A 12 -8.54 2.05 13.13
CA TRP A 12 -8.16 2.48 11.79
C TRP A 12 -9.06 3.62 11.28
N SER A 13 -10.35 3.60 11.63
CA SER A 13 -11.30 4.63 11.22
C SER A 13 -11.01 6.01 11.81
N ARG A 14 -10.16 6.09 12.84
CA ARG A 14 -9.77 7.37 13.43
C ARG A 14 -8.81 8.18 12.56
N PHE A 15 -8.16 7.52 11.61
CA PHE A 15 -7.32 8.19 10.62
C PHE A 15 -8.18 8.62 9.45
N ASP A 16 -7.89 9.80 8.88
CA ASP A 16 -8.63 10.21 7.68
C ASP A 16 -8.15 9.40 6.47
N ARG A 17 -8.91 9.52 5.37
CA ARG A 17 -8.62 8.76 4.16
C ARG A 17 -7.20 8.99 3.65
N GLU A 18 -6.75 10.23 3.66
CA GLU A 18 -5.41 10.57 3.16
C GLU A 18 -4.32 9.98 4.04
N ASP A 19 -4.49 10.01 5.36
CA ASP A 19 -3.54 9.37 6.27
C ASP A 19 -3.52 7.86 6.06
N GLN A 20 -4.68 7.24 5.84
CA GLN A 20 -4.76 5.81 5.57
C GLN A 20 -3.97 5.44 4.31
N VAL A 21 -4.14 6.22 3.24
CA VAL A 21 -3.39 6.01 1.99
C VAL A 21 -1.89 6.15 2.24
N LEU A 22 -1.47 7.18 2.96
CA LEU A 22 -0.04 7.38 3.25
C LEU A 22 0.55 6.27 4.10
N MET A 23 -0.21 5.73 5.04
CA MET A 23 0.27 4.61 5.86
C MET A 23 0.43 3.33 5.03
N VAL A 24 -0.49 3.09 4.10
CA VAL A 24 -0.33 1.98 3.13
C VAL A 24 0.91 2.22 2.26
N ALA A 25 1.14 3.46 1.82
CA ALA A 25 2.31 3.79 1.02
C ALA A 25 3.61 3.53 1.77
N ASN A 26 3.65 3.78 3.08
CA ASN A 26 4.83 3.49 3.88
C ASN A 26 5.17 2.00 3.87
N GLU A 27 4.17 1.13 3.94
CA GLU A 27 4.39 -0.32 3.83
C GLU A 27 4.85 -0.71 2.43
N MET A 28 4.35 -0.04 1.39
CA MET A 28 4.81 -0.25 0.03
C MET A 28 6.29 0.12 -0.13
N HIS A 29 6.71 1.23 0.46
CA HIS A 29 8.14 1.61 0.46
C HIS A 29 8.99 0.54 1.13
N ARG A 30 8.52 0.01 2.26
CA ARG A 30 9.24 -1.05 2.97
C ARG A 30 9.38 -2.29 2.09
N ALA A 31 8.30 -2.72 1.43
CA ALA A 31 8.32 -3.86 0.53
C ALA A 31 9.34 -3.65 -0.60
N GLY A 32 9.39 -2.46 -1.17
CA GLY A 32 10.32 -2.14 -2.24
C GLY A 32 11.77 -2.23 -1.81
N LYS A 33 12.08 -1.80 -0.59
CA LYS A 33 13.45 -1.87 -0.06
C LYS A 33 13.89 -3.29 0.22
N LEU A 34 12.98 -4.16 0.62
CA LEU A 34 13.29 -5.55 0.95
C LEU A 34 13.37 -6.45 -0.28
N ALA A 35 12.72 -6.05 -1.37
CA ALA A 35 12.51 -6.91 -2.54
C ALA A 35 13.79 -7.56 -3.10
N PRO A 36 14.92 -6.85 -3.25
CA PRO A 36 16.09 -7.46 -3.88
C PRO A 36 16.81 -8.49 -3.02
N THR A 37 16.68 -8.42 -1.70
CA THR A 37 17.54 -9.19 -0.80
C THR A 37 16.79 -10.06 0.20
N ASP A 38 15.49 -9.83 0.39
CA ASP A 38 14.72 -10.52 1.41
C ASP A 38 13.31 -10.82 0.88
N ALA A 39 13.17 -11.95 0.20
CA ALA A 39 11.90 -12.37 -0.39
C ALA A 39 10.82 -12.57 0.68
N ASP A 40 11.17 -13.16 1.82
CA ASP A 40 10.21 -13.40 2.88
C ASP A 40 9.76 -12.09 3.54
N GLY A 41 10.70 -11.19 3.76
CA GLY A 41 10.38 -9.86 4.31
C GLY A 41 9.48 -9.06 3.37
N ARG A 42 9.76 -9.13 2.06
CA ARG A 42 8.92 -8.50 1.04
C ARG A 42 7.50 -9.06 1.09
N ARG A 43 7.38 -10.39 1.15
CA ARG A 43 6.07 -11.05 1.19
C ARG A 43 5.29 -10.61 2.42
N ARG A 44 5.93 -10.56 3.58
CA ARG A 44 5.28 -10.09 4.80
C ARG A 44 4.85 -8.63 4.71
N ALA A 45 5.64 -7.80 4.04
CA ALA A 45 5.25 -6.40 3.82
C ALA A 45 4.01 -6.30 2.95
N TYR A 46 3.92 -7.07 1.88
CA TYR A 46 2.71 -7.10 1.06
C TYR A 46 1.50 -7.64 1.84
N GLU A 47 1.70 -8.59 2.73
CA GLU A 47 0.61 -9.07 3.60
C GLU A 47 0.07 -7.95 4.46
N ARG A 48 0.96 -7.12 5.01
CA ARG A 48 0.54 -5.94 5.79
C ARG A 48 -0.20 -4.93 4.93
N VAL A 49 0.28 -4.71 3.70
CA VAL A 49 -0.39 -3.83 2.75
C VAL A 49 -1.82 -4.32 2.51
N LEU A 50 -1.98 -5.61 2.20
CA LEU A 50 -3.31 -6.18 1.93
C LEU A 50 -4.22 -6.05 3.15
N ARG A 51 -3.70 -6.26 4.35
CA ARG A 51 -4.47 -6.11 5.57
C ARG A 51 -4.94 -4.67 5.76
N LEU A 52 -4.06 -3.69 5.55
CA LEU A 52 -4.43 -2.28 5.68
C LEU A 52 -5.45 -1.86 4.61
N VAL A 53 -5.32 -2.40 3.40
CA VAL A 53 -6.30 -2.15 2.35
C VAL A 53 -7.67 -2.69 2.76
N ASP A 54 -7.71 -3.91 3.30
CA ASP A 54 -8.98 -4.50 3.74
C ASP A 54 -9.63 -3.66 4.84
N LEU A 55 -8.85 -3.17 5.79
CA LEU A 55 -9.35 -2.28 6.83
C LEU A 55 -9.88 -0.97 6.24
N THR A 56 -9.17 -0.40 5.28
CA THR A 56 -9.58 0.85 4.64
C THR A 56 -10.90 0.68 3.90
N VAL A 57 -11.04 -0.39 3.13
CA VAL A 57 -12.29 -0.68 2.42
C VAL A 57 -13.44 -0.86 3.40
N GLN A 58 -13.17 -1.46 4.55
CA GLN A 58 -14.18 -1.70 5.57
C GLN A 58 -14.68 -0.39 6.19
N VAL A 59 -13.81 0.59 6.42
CA VAL A 59 -14.16 1.81 7.15
C VAL A 59 -14.51 3.00 6.27
N GLN A 60 -14.08 3.02 5.00
CA GLN A 60 -14.39 4.13 4.09
C GLN A 60 -15.74 3.93 3.44
N ALA A 61 -16.61 4.95 3.56
CA ALA A 61 -17.99 4.85 3.11
C ALA A 61 -18.17 5.25 1.64
N ARG A 62 -17.24 5.95 1.02
CA ARG A 62 -17.41 6.43 -0.35
C ARG A 62 -17.29 5.31 -1.36
N PRO A 63 -18.36 4.99 -2.12
CA PRO A 63 -18.32 3.86 -3.07
C PRO A 63 -17.23 3.99 -4.13
N ALA A 64 -17.02 5.19 -4.67
CA ALA A 64 -16.01 5.40 -5.72
C ALA A 64 -14.61 5.12 -5.21
N PHE A 65 -14.27 5.60 -4.01
CA PHE A 65 -12.97 5.36 -3.40
C PHE A 65 -12.78 3.87 -3.11
N ARG A 66 -13.81 3.22 -2.58
CA ARG A 66 -13.75 1.77 -2.29
C ARG A 66 -13.48 0.97 -3.56
N ARG A 67 -14.16 1.29 -4.67
CA ARG A 67 -13.95 0.60 -5.95
C ARG A 67 -12.52 0.79 -6.45
N GLU A 68 -12.01 2.00 -6.37
CA GLU A 68 -10.63 2.27 -6.80
C GLU A 68 -9.63 1.53 -5.94
N PHE A 69 -9.86 1.51 -4.63
CA PHE A 69 -8.96 0.83 -3.71
C PHE A 69 -8.99 -0.69 -3.90
N LEU A 70 -10.16 -1.26 -4.20
CA LEU A 70 -10.27 -2.68 -4.50
C LEU A 70 -9.55 -3.06 -5.79
N ARG A 71 -9.61 -2.20 -6.81
CA ARG A 71 -8.82 -2.40 -8.03
C ARG A 71 -7.33 -2.37 -7.74
N TRP A 72 -6.92 -1.43 -6.93
CA TRP A 72 -5.52 -1.34 -6.51
C TRP A 72 -5.09 -2.59 -5.74
N ARG A 73 -5.98 -3.12 -4.92
CA ARG A 73 -5.72 -4.35 -4.16
C ARG A 73 -5.37 -5.50 -5.09
N ASP A 74 -6.03 -5.60 -6.24
CA ASP A 74 -5.73 -6.66 -7.21
C ASP A 74 -4.30 -6.58 -7.71
N LEU A 75 -3.78 -5.38 -7.93
CA LEU A 75 -2.38 -5.19 -8.34
C LEU A 75 -1.43 -5.71 -7.26
N ILE A 76 -1.74 -5.45 -6.01
CA ILE A 76 -0.88 -5.89 -4.91
C ILE A 76 -0.96 -7.41 -4.73
N ALA A 77 -2.14 -7.99 -4.90
CA ALA A 77 -2.28 -9.45 -4.83
C ALA A 77 -1.42 -10.13 -5.89
N GLU A 78 -1.38 -9.58 -7.11
CA GLU A 78 -0.51 -10.10 -8.16
C GLU A 78 0.96 -10.01 -7.77
N LEU A 79 1.39 -8.87 -7.23
CA LEU A 79 2.78 -8.70 -6.79
C LEU A 79 3.13 -9.65 -5.66
N TYR A 80 2.18 -9.88 -4.76
CA TYR A 80 2.36 -10.80 -3.63
C TYR A 80 2.60 -12.23 -4.11
N LEU A 81 1.89 -12.64 -5.16
CA LEU A 81 1.95 -14.01 -5.67
C LEU A 81 3.18 -14.28 -6.56
N ARG A 82 3.88 -13.23 -7.00
CA ARG A 82 5.05 -13.42 -7.88
C ARG A 82 6.24 -13.95 -7.09
N ALA A 83 6.93 -14.91 -7.69
CA ALA A 83 8.18 -15.43 -7.13
C ALA A 83 9.31 -14.40 -7.25
N ASP A 84 9.33 -13.67 -8.38
CA ASP A 84 10.38 -12.68 -8.66
C ASP A 84 9.91 -11.26 -8.35
N PRO A 85 10.78 -10.42 -7.79
CA PRO A 85 10.45 -9.02 -7.66
C PRO A 85 10.34 -8.35 -9.03
N ASP A 86 9.41 -7.41 -9.16
CA ASP A 86 9.27 -6.60 -10.36
C ASP A 86 9.30 -5.13 -9.93
N PRO A 87 10.48 -4.51 -9.88
CA PRO A 87 10.60 -3.14 -9.39
C PRO A 87 9.75 -2.14 -10.17
N ALA A 88 9.63 -2.31 -11.48
CA ALA A 88 8.83 -1.39 -12.29
C ALA A 88 7.35 -1.49 -11.94
N ALA A 89 6.83 -2.72 -11.82
CA ALA A 89 5.42 -2.93 -11.44
C ALA A 89 5.15 -2.42 -10.02
N HIS A 90 6.09 -2.64 -9.11
CA HIS A 90 5.97 -2.16 -7.74
C HIS A 90 5.88 -0.62 -7.71
N ARG A 91 6.78 0.07 -8.43
CA ARG A 91 6.77 1.53 -8.49
C ARG A 91 5.49 2.05 -9.12
N ALA A 92 5.01 1.39 -10.17
CA ALA A 92 3.75 1.78 -10.81
C ALA A 92 2.56 1.65 -9.84
N ALA A 93 2.54 0.57 -9.06
CA ALA A 93 1.50 0.37 -8.05
C ALA A 93 1.57 1.44 -6.95
N LEU A 94 2.77 1.77 -6.47
CA LEU A 94 2.95 2.81 -5.46
C LEU A 94 2.49 4.17 -5.99
N ARG A 95 2.85 4.51 -7.22
CA ARG A 95 2.41 5.75 -7.85
C ARG A 95 0.89 5.82 -7.96
N ALA A 96 0.27 4.72 -8.40
CA ALA A 96 -1.19 4.65 -8.53
C ALA A 96 -1.88 4.86 -7.16
N LEU A 97 -1.33 4.26 -6.11
CA LEU A 97 -1.84 4.45 -4.75
C LEU A 97 -1.79 5.92 -4.34
N LEU A 98 -0.64 6.56 -4.53
CA LEU A 98 -0.45 7.95 -4.12
C LEU A 98 -1.37 8.92 -4.87
N LEU A 99 -1.78 8.57 -6.10
CA LEU A 99 -2.68 9.40 -6.89
C LEU A 99 -4.15 9.32 -6.43
N LEU A 100 -4.47 8.46 -5.47
CA LEU A 100 -5.86 8.29 -5.02
C LEU A 100 -6.40 9.47 -4.21
N THR A 101 -5.53 10.25 -3.58
CA THR A 101 -5.95 11.44 -2.83
C THR A 101 -5.07 12.63 -3.18
N PRO A 102 -5.58 13.88 -3.04
CA PRO A 102 -4.79 15.08 -3.39
C PRO A 102 -3.51 15.23 -2.58
N ARG A 103 -3.58 14.98 -1.27
CA ARG A 103 -2.40 15.15 -0.41
C ARG A 103 -1.34 14.11 -0.70
N SER A 104 -1.74 12.84 -0.85
CA SER A 104 -0.79 11.77 -1.15
C SER A 104 -0.18 11.95 -2.55
N ALA A 105 -0.92 12.52 -3.48
CA ALA A 105 -0.42 12.77 -4.84
C ALA A 105 0.81 13.69 -4.84
N ARG A 106 0.96 14.54 -3.82
CA ARG A 106 2.12 15.42 -3.69
C ARG A 106 3.42 14.65 -3.47
N GLN A 107 3.33 13.38 -3.07
CA GLN A 107 4.49 12.53 -2.87
C GLN A 107 5.03 11.94 -4.18
N VAL A 108 4.26 11.97 -5.26
CA VAL A 108 4.65 11.33 -6.53
C VAL A 108 5.99 11.84 -7.05
N PRO A 109 6.29 13.15 -7.08
CA PRO A 109 7.59 13.62 -7.56
C PRO A 109 8.79 13.05 -6.78
N LEU A 110 8.58 12.68 -5.51
CA LEU A 110 9.65 12.15 -4.67
C LEU A 110 10.08 10.75 -5.09
N LEU A 111 9.24 10.02 -5.82
CA LEU A 111 9.59 8.69 -6.32
C LEU A 111 10.74 8.75 -7.32
N ALA A 112 10.84 9.81 -8.11
CA ALA A 112 11.94 9.99 -9.04
C ALA A 112 13.26 10.20 -8.32
N VAL A 113 13.23 10.89 -7.17
CA VAL A 113 14.44 11.11 -6.35
C VAL A 113 14.93 9.78 -5.76
N ASP A 114 14.00 8.94 -5.29
CA ASP A 114 14.34 7.64 -4.69
C ASP A 114 14.98 6.69 -5.69
N ARG A 115 14.86 6.96 -6.97
CA ARG A 115 15.42 6.09 -8.02
C ARG A 115 16.92 6.34 -8.23
N GLN A 116 17.42 7.41 -7.72
CA GLN A 116 18.82 7.77 -7.85
C GLN A 116 19.63 7.27 -6.67
#